data_12aacd9083747fe68109e978aa2548fa
#
_entry.id   12aacd9083747fe68109e978aa2548fa
#
_cell.length_a   1.000
_cell.length_b   1.000
_cell.length_c   1.000
_cell.angle_alpha   90.00
_cell.angle_beta   90.00
_cell.angle_gamma   90.00
#
_symmetry.space_group_name_H-M   'P 1'
#
loop_
_entity.id
_entity.type
_entity.pdbx_description
1 polymer ?
#
loop_
_entity_poly.entity_id
_entity_poly.type
_entity_poly.pdbx_seq_one_letter_code
_entity_poly.pdbx_strand_id
1 'polypeptide(L)'
;IRSSDNKDALRGAKYNFIVLDECADMDPDTFYTVLRPTLSDTKGSALFIGSPKGRNWFYDLFVQASATEDWNAHQYTTIEGGQVDQEEIDSAKRDMDERQFQQEYLASFVDYAGVLYYAFKEDNIKQFDQSLITPRTPLHIGMDFNIDPMSAVISVIVGDVMWVIDEIEIYSSNTFEMIKEIQARYQHRIIF
;
A
#
# COMPACT_ATOMS: atom_id res chain seq x y z
N ILE A 1 -16.77 -5.50 27.61
CA ILE A 1 -16.49 -5.07 26.23
C ILE A 1 -17.05 -3.67 26.06
N ARG A 2 -16.29 -2.78 25.44
CA ARG A 2 -16.69 -1.40 25.11
C ARG A 2 -16.20 -1.06 23.69
N SER A 3 -16.95 -0.21 22.98
CA SER A 3 -16.53 0.32 21.69
C SER A 3 -15.50 1.44 21.85
N SER A 4 -14.58 1.57 20.91
CA SER A 4 -13.60 2.66 20.80
C SER A 4 -14.14 3.88 20.05
N ASP A 5 -15.33 3.81 19.43
CA ASP A 5 -15.92 4.91 18.64
C ASP A 5 -16.10 6.19 19.48
N ASN A 6 -16.41 6.04 20.76
CA ASN A 6 -16.45 7.14 21.70
C ASN A 6 -15.33 6.99 22.74
N LYS A 7 -14.13 7.41 22.37
CA LYS A 7 -12.95 7.29 23.22
C LYS A 7 -13.09 7.98 24.58
N ASP A 8 -13.83 9.09 24.67
CA ASP A 8 -14.01 9.80 25.93
C ASP A 8 -14.85 9.03 26.95
N ALA A 9 -15.74 8.16 26.49
CA ALA A 9 -16.51 7.27 27.39
C ALA A 9 -15.64 6.19 28.08
N LEU A 10 -14.40 6.02 27.65
CA LEU A 10 -13.43 5.10 28.24
C LEU A 10 -12.61 5.74 29.37
N ARG A 11 -12.72 7.06 29.58
CA ARG A 11 -12.02 7.80 30.66
C ARG A 11 -12.58 7.48 32.01
N GLY A 12 -11.77 7.75 33.05
CA GLY A 12 -12.20 7.74 34.46
C GLY A 12 -12.23 6.37 35.14
N ALA A 13 -11.87 5.32 34.42
CA ALA A 13 -11.68 4.00 35.03
C ALA A 13 -10.19 3.73 35.30
N LYS A 14 -9.92 2.74 36.19
CA LYS A 14 -8.57 2.22 36.44
C LYS A 14 -8.56 0.77 36.04
N TYR A 15 -7.61 0.38 35.21
CA TYR A 15 -7.49 -0.98 34.71
C TYR A 15 -6.15 -1.58 35.09
N ASN A 16 -6.15 -2.86 35.42
CA ASN A 16 -4.92 -3.65 35.58
C ASN A 16 -4.49 -4.29 34.28
N PHE A 17 -5.45 -4.54 33.38
CA PHE A 17 -5.20 -5.14 32.08
C PHE A 17 -6.26 -4.69 31.09
N ILE A 18 -5.83 -4.37 29.87
CA ILE A 18 -6.71 -3.95 28.78
C ILE A 18 -6.36 -4.83 27.57
N VAL A 19 -7.39 -5.28 26.85
CA VAL A 19 -7.25 -5.89 25.52
C VAL A 19 -7.84 -4.90 24.51
N LEU A 20 -7.04 -4.52 23.53
CA LEU A 20 -7.45 -3.76 22.36
C LEU A 20 -7.53 -4.74 21.20
N ASP A 21 -8.73 -4.98 20.72
CA ASP A 21 -9.01 -5.86 19.60
C ASP A 21 -9.22 -5.04 18.33
N GLU A 22 -8.81 -5.57 17.18
CA GLU A 22 -8.79 -4.88 15.89
C GLU A 22 -8.05 -3.54 15.94
N CYS A 23 -6.88 -3.54 16.57
CA CYS A 23 -6.08 -2.33 16.82
C CYS A 23 -5.76 -1.53 15.57
N ALA A 24 -5.55 -2.19 14.43
CA ALA A 24 -5.20 -1.53 13.18
C ALA A 24 -6.26 -0.50 12.71
N ASP A 25 -7.52 -0.71 13.11
CA ASP A 25 -8.65 0.17 12.78
C ASP A 25 -8.92 1.28 13.80
N MET A 26 -8.26 1.21 14.96
CA MET A 26 -8.50 2.18 16.03
C MET A 26 -7.74 3.48 15.80
N ASP A 27 -8.34 4.59 16.24
CA ASP A 27 -7.61 5.86 16.42
C ASP A 27 -6.52 5.66 17.48
N PRO A 28 -5.24 5.90 17.16
CA PRO A 28 -4.12 5.76 18.10
C PRO A 28 -4.29 6.59 19.39
N ASP A 29 -4.97 7.73 19.33
CA ASP A 29 -5.30 8.56 20.47
C ASP A 29 -6.15 7.82 21.50
N THR A 30 -6.94 6.85 21.09
CA THR A 30 -7.71 6.01 22.01
C THR A 30 -6.80 5.32 23.02
N PHE A 31 -5.68 4.81 22.57
CA PHE A 31 -4.70 4.22 23.48
C PHE A 31 -3.85 5.30 24.18
N TYR A 32 -3.14 6.13 23.43
CA TYR A 32 -2.12 7.00 24.01
C TYR A 32 -2.68 8.07 24.93
N THR A 33 -3.83 8.66 24.59
CA THR A 33 -4.39 9.78 25.35
C THR A 33 -5.47 9.37 26.35
N VAL A 34 -6.11 8.22 26.15
CA VAL A 34 -7.24 7.79 26.98
C VAL A 34 -6.91 6.57 27.81
N LEU A 35 -6.54 5.44 27.19
CA LEU A 35 -6.40 4.17 27.90
C LEU A 35 -5.08 4.04 28.65
N ARG A 36 -3.96 4.50 28.08
CA ARG A 36 -2.66 4.43 28.73
C ARG A 36 -2.62 5.12 30.11
N PRO A 37 -3.19 6.33 30.30
CA PRO A 37 -3.29 6.93 31.60
C PRO A 37 -4.07 6.09 32.62
N THR A 38 -5.09 5.34 32.18
CA THR A 38 -5.89 4.48 33.09
C THR A 38 -5.12 3.26 33.62
N LEU A 39 -4.03 2.89 32.97
CA LEU A 39 -3.11 1.82 33.39
C LEU A 39 -2.00 2.34 34.34
N SER A 40 -1.74 3.64 34.36
CA SER A 40 -0.58 4.21 35.08
C SER A 40 -0.63 4.00 36.57
N ASP A 41 -1.81 4.21 37.19
CA ASP A 41 -1.99 4.09 38.64
C ASP A 41 -1.82 2.64 39.14
N THR A 42 -2.17 1.68 38.31
CA THR A 42 -2.16 0.24 38.63
C THR A 42 -0.88 -0.45 38.18
N LYS A 43 -0.02 0.24 37.39
CA LYS A 43 1.06 -0.35 36.64
C LYS A 43 0.55 -1.51 35.74
N GLY A 44 -0.63 -1.30 35.17
CA GLY A 44 -1.34 -2.29 34.39
C GLY A 44 -0.69 -2.54 33.02
N SER A 45 -1.12 -3.59 32.35
CA SER A 45 -0.62 -4.04 31.04
C SER A 45 -1.68 -3.90 29.96
N ALA A 46 -1.25 -3.84 28.72
CA ALA A 46 -2.14 -3.85 27.57
C ALA A 46 -1.73 -4.97 26.58
N LEU A 47 -2.72 -5.58 25.96
CA LEU A 47 -2.58 -6.52 24.86
C LEU A 47 -3.24 -5.90 23.63
N PHE A 48 -2.50 -5.84 22.54
CA PHE A 48 -2.96 -5.33 21.26
C PHE A 48 -3.09 -6.51 20.30
N ILE A 49 -4.26 -6.66 19.71
CA ILE A 49 -4.57 -7.76 18.79
C ILE A 49 -5.17 -7.16 17.53
N GLY A 50 -4.91 -7.76 16.39
CA GLY A 50 -5.52 -7.38 15.11
C GLY A 50 -4.74 -7.92 13.92
N SER A 51 -5.40 -7.92 12.77
CA SER A 51 -4.73 -8.19 11.50
C SER A 51 -3.94 -6.96 11.06
N PRO A 52 -2.77 -7.13 10.42
CA PRO A 52 -2.05 -6.02 9.83
C PRO A 52 -2.88 -5.28 8.79
N LYS A 53 -2.79 -3.94 8.76
CA LYS A 53 -3.43 -3.09 7.74
C LYS A 53 -2.46 -2.03 7.26
N GLY A 54 -1.59 -2.39 6.34
CA GLY A 54 -0.54 -1.50 5.87
C GLY A 54 0.44 -1.08 6.97
N ARG A 55 1.19 -0.02 6.73
CA ARG A 55 2.13 0.57 7.71
C ARG A 55 1.47 1.71 8.47
N ASN A 56 0.49 1.38 9.28
CA ASN A 56 -0.22 2.30 10.18
C ASN A 56 0.41 2.32 11.59
N TRP A 57 -0.24 2.98 12.54
CA TRP A 57 0.22 3.08 13.93
C TRP A 57 0.41 1.71 14.61
N PHE A 58 -0.33 0.67 14.22
CA PHE A 58 -0.19 -0.69 14.76
C PHE A 58 1.11 -1.34 14.26
N TYR A 59 1.52 -1.04 13.02
CA TYR A 59 2.85 -1.42 12.51
C TYR A 59 3.96 -0.71 13.30
N ASP A 60 3.84 0.60 13.54
CA ASP A 60 4.83 1.35 14.30
C ASP A 60 4.96 0.81 15.73
N LEU A 61 3.81 0.47 16.34
CA LEU A 61 3.77 -0.17 17.66
C LEU A 61 4.46 -1.55 17.65
N PHE A 62 4.23 -2.37 16.63
CA PHE A 62 4.86 -3.68 16.45
C PHE A 62 6.39 -3.56 16.34
N VAL A 63 6.88 -2.63 15.53
CA VAL A 63 8.32 -2.35 15.37
C VAL A 63 8.92 -1.85 16.69
N GLN A 64 8.26 -0.91 17.36
CA GLN A 64 8.68 -0.41 18.67
C GLN A 64 8.73 -1.53 19.71
N ALA A 65 7.70 -2.38 19.77
CA ALA A 65 7.61 -3.49 20.70
C ALA A 65 8.76 -4.51 20.51
N SER A 66 9.15 -4.75 19.26
CA SER A 66 10.26 -5.64 18.93
C SER A 66 11.63 -5.11 19.38
N ALA A 67 11.74 -3.81 19.66
CA ALA A 67 12.98 -3.12 20.03
C ALA A 67 13.00 -2.68 21.52
N THR A 68 11.94 -2.92 22.30
CA THR A 68 11.78 -2.41 23.67
C THR A 68 11.69 -3.57 24.66
N GLU A 69 12.50 -3.55 25.72
CA GLU A 69 12.65 -4.65 26.68
C GLU A 69 11.36 -5.00 27.44
N ASP A 70 10.50 -4.01 27.73
CA ASP A 70 9.24 -4.22 28.45
C ASP A 70 8.06 -4.67 27.55
N TRP A 71 8.31 -4.86 26.25
CA TRP A 71 7.32 -5.20 25.27
C TRP A 71 7.63 -6.54 24.60
N ASN A 72 6.58 -7.23 24.18
CA ASN A 72 6.70 -8.43 23.35
C ASN A 72 5.84 -8.28 22.10
N ALA A 73 6.40 -8.58 20.94
CA ALA A 73 5.70 -8.60 19.67
C ALA A 73 5.69 -10.01 19.11
N HIS A 74 4.51 -10.47 18.72
CA HIS A 74 4.32 -11.79 18.12
C HIS A 74 3.50 -11.64 16.84
N GLN A 75 3.83 -12.47 15.87
CA GLN A 75 3.13 -12.53 14.59
C GLN A 75 2.90 -13.99 14.25
N TYR A 76 1.67 -14.34 13.94
CA TYR A 76 1.29 -15.70 13.61
C TYR A 76 0.49 -15.71 12.31
N THR A 77 0.82 -16.61 11.43
CA THR A 77 0.08 -16.83 10.19
C THR A 77 -1.11 -17.76 10.45
N THR A 78 -2.09 -17.75 9.57
CA THR A 78 -3.21 -18.70 9.60
C THR A 78 -2.71 -20.16 9.53
N ILE A 79 -1.61 -20.39 8.80
CA ILE A 79 -0.99 -21.70 8.67
C ILE A 79 -0.43 -22.18 10.02
N GLU A 80 0.29 -21.31 10.73
CA GLU A 80 0.84 -21.62 12.06
C GLU A 80 -0.26 -21.83 13.11
N GLY A 81 -1.39 -21.14 12.96
CA GLY A 81 -2.56 -21.30 13.81
C GLY A 81 -3.22 -22.69 13.69
N GLY A 82 -3.07 -23.34 12.55
CA GLY A 82 -3.46 -24.75 12.34
C GLY A 82 -4.96 -25.05 12.46
N GLN A 83 -5.82 -24.01 12.42
CA GLN A 83 -7.28 -24.17 12.58
C GLN A 83 -8.01 -24.16 11.23
N VAL A 84 -7.34 -23.83 10.14
CA VAL A 84 -7.89 -23.74 8.78
C VAL A 84 -7.27 -24.83 7.93
N ASP A 85 -8.11 -25.57 7.20
CA ASP A 85 -7.65 -26.63 6.32
C ASP A 85 -6.81 -26.09 5.17
N GLN A 86 -5.79 -26.86 4.76
CA GLN A 86 -4.87 -26.46 3.69
C GLN A 86 -5.59 -26.19 2.36
N GLU A 87 -6.65 -26.95 2.06
CA GLU A 87 -7.46 -26.75 0.85
C GLU A 87 -8.14 -25.38 0.81
N GLU A 88 -8.60 -24.90 1.98
CA GLU A 88 -9.21 -23.57 2.10
C GLU A 88 -8.16 -22.46 1.92
N ILE A 89 -6.98 -22.63 2.51
CA ILE A 89 -5.85 -21.70 2.33
C ILE A 89 -5.45 -21.63 0.86
N ASP A 90 -5.36 -22.77 0.18
CA ASP A 90 -5.00 -22.83 -1.24
C ASP A 90 -6.10 -22.22 -2.14
N SER A 91 -7.38 -22.37 -1.74
CA SER A 91 -8.50 -21.71 -2.41
C SER A 91 -8.42 -20.19 -2.26
N ALA A 92 -8.28 -19.71 -1.04
CA ALA A 92 -8.14 -18.29 -0.76
C ALA A 92 -6.96 -17.65 -1.52
N LYS A 93 -5.83 -18.35 -1.60
CA LYS A 93 -4.66 -17.90 -2.36
C LYS A 93 -4.91 -17.76 -3.85
N ARG A 94 -5.82 -18.57 -4.44
CA ARG A 94 -6.19 -18.46 -5.86
C ARG A 94 -7.20 -17.35 -6.11
N ASP A 95 -8.09 -17.12 -5.16
CA ASP A 95 -9.27 -16.25 -5.35
C ASP A 95 -9.04 -14.81 -4.88
N MET A 96 -8.06 -14.61 -3.99
CA MET A 96 -7.74 -13.31 -3.41
C MET A 96 -6.59 -12.61 -4.15
N ASP A 97 -6.57 -11.29 -4.09
CA ASP A 97 -5.36 -10.52 -4.43
C ASP A 97 -4.18 -10.96 -3.55
N GLU A 98 -2.99 -11.06 -4.14
CA GLU A 98 -1.80 -11.54 -3.44
C GLU A 98 -1.50 -10.76 -2.16
N ARG A 99 -1.71 -9.44 -2.16
CA ARG A 99 -1.47 -8.60 -0.99
C ARG A 99 -2.52 -8.80 0.10
N GLN A 100 -3.77 -8.96 -0.30
CA GLN A 100 -4.83 -9.31 0.64
C GLN A 100 -4.55 -10.67 1.29
N PHE A 101 -4.13 -11.66 0.51
CA PHE A 101 -3.73 -12.95 1.04
C PHE A 101 -2.55 -12.84 2.01
N GLN A 102 -1.52 -12.05 1.66
CA GLN A 102 -0.38 -11.80 2.55
C GLN A 102 -0.81 -11.13 3.86
N GLN A 103 -1.72 -10.17 3.79
CA GLN A 103 -2.23 -9.47 4.96
C GLN A 103 -3.07 -10.37 5.86
N GLU A 104 -4.10 -11.03 5.30
CA GLU A 104 -5.12 -11.75 6.07
C GLU A 104 -4.67 -13.16 6.50
N TYR A 105 -3.90 -13.85 5.66
CA TYR A 105 -3.48 -15.24 5.92
C TYR A 105 -2.04 -15.36 6.42
N LEU A 106 -1.16 -14.46 6.00
CA LEU A 106 0.24 -14.47 6.40
C LEU A 106 0.58 -13.39 7.44
N ALA A 107 -0.42 -12.66 7.92
CA ALA A 107 -0.28 -11.58 8.90
C ALA A 107 0.79 -10.54 8.53
N SER A 108 1.03 -10.31 7.24
CA SER A 108 2.07 -9.41 6.76
C SER A 108 1.61 -7.96 6.75
N PHE A 109 2.46 -7.04 7.22
CA PHE A 109 2.24 -5.60 7.07
C PHE A 109 2.57 -5.17 5.64
N VAL A 110 1.62 -5.36 4.72
CA VAL A 110 1.77 -5.01 3.31
C VAL A 110 1.49 -3.53 3.14
N ASP A 111 2.44 -2.81 2.54
CA ASP A 111 2.27 -1.39 2.23
C ASP A 111 1.49 -1.22 0.93
N TYR A 112 0.32 -0.58 1.02
CA TYR A 112 -0.48 -0.19 -0.14
C TYR A 112 -0.22 1.25 -0.57
N ALA A 113 0.50 2.03 0.26
CA ALA A 113 0.72 3.44 0.02
C ALA A 113 1.71 3.66 -1.14
N GLY A 114 1.29 4.42 -2.12
CA GLY A 114 2.15 4.93 -3.19
C GLY A 114 2.41 3.99 -4.37
N VAL A 115 1.86 2.78 -4.40
CA VAL A 115 2.01 1.87 -5.55
C VAL A 115 0.67 1.70 -6.28
N LEU A 116 0.40 2.59 -7.24
CA LEU A 116 -0.79 2.50 -8.11
C LEU A 116 -0.80 1.21 -8.94
N TYR A 117 0.37 0.73 -9.35
CA TYR A 117 0.55 -0.47 -10.15
C TYR A 117 1.29 -1.54 -9.35
N TYR A 118 0.64 -2.10 -8.31
CA TYR A 118 1.23 -3.10 -7.42
C TYR A 118 1.64 -4.41 -8.13
N ALA A 119 1.01 -4.71 -9.25
CA ALA A 119 1.36 -5.87 -10.07
C ALA A 119 2.60 -5.63 -10.96
N PHE A 120 3.16 -4.40 -10.98
CA PHE A 120 4.37 -4.10 -11.73
C PHE A 120 5.58 -4.75 -11.06
N LYS A 121 6.27 -5.60 -11.82
CA LYS A 121 7.45 -6.36 -11.39
C LYS A 121 8.61 -6.09 -12.34
N GLU A 122 9.82 -6.43 -11.95
CA GLU A 122 11.00 -6.34 -12.83
C GLU A 122 10.80 -7.06 -14.17
N ASP A 123 10.05 -8.15 -14.18
CA ASP A 123 9.69 -8.89 -15.40
C ASP A 123 8.85 -8.06 -16.40
N ASN A 124 8.24 -6.97 -15.95
CA ASN A 124 7.53 -6.04 -16.82
C ASN A 124 8.50 -5.06 -17.54
N ILE A 125 9.75 -4.94 -17.06
CA ILE A 125 10.78 -4.11 -17.68
C ILE A 125 11.50 -4.95 -18.71
N LYS A 126 11.20 -4.71 -19.99
CA LYS A 126 11.80 -5.44 -21.12
C LYS A 126 12.30 -4.46 -22.15
N GLN A 127 13.36 -4.86 -22.86
CA GLN A 127 13.83 -4.07 -23.99
C GLN A 127 12.79 -4.17 -25.11
N PHE A 128 12.29 -3.02 -25.55
CA PHE A 128 11.34 -2.94 -26.65
C PHE A 128 12.06 -3.14 -28.00
N ASP A 129 11.55 -4.04 -28.82
CA ASP A 129 12.05 -4.24 -30.19
C ASP A 129 11.47 -3.19 -31.14
N GLN A 130 12.27 -2.22 -31.50
CA GLN A 130 11.88 -1.12 -32.40
C GLN A 130 11.42 -1.61 -33.82
N SER A 131 11.79 -2.83 -34.23
CA SER A 131 11.33 -3.39 -35.49
C SER A 131 9.84 -3.73 -35.52
N LEU A 132 9.22 -3.84 -34.34
CA LEU A 132 7.78 -4.14 -34.21
C LEU A 132 6.88 -2.96 -34.56
N ILE A 133 7.43 -1.77 -34.69
CA ILE A 133 6.68 -0.55 -35.01
C ILE A 133 7.16 0.08 -36.34
N THR A 134 6.24 0.74 -37.00
CA THR A 134 6.48 1.51 -38.20
C THR A 134 6.17 2.99 -37.95
N PRO A 135 6.57 3.92 -38.85
CA PRO A 135 6.14 5.32 -38.73
C PRO A 135 4.62 5.53 -38.73
N ARG A 136 3.85 4.53 -39.19
CA ARG A 136 2.38 4.57 -39.16
C ARG A 136 1.76 3.92 -37.91
N THR A 137 2.55 3.29 -37.05
CA THR A 137 2.04 2.71 -35.82
C THR A 137 1.58 3.84 -34.90
N PRO A 138 0.30 3.84 -34.45
CA PRO A 138 -0.23 4.88 -33.58
C PRO A 138 0.52 4.96 -32.25
N LEU A 139 0.75 6.18 -31.77
CA LEU A 139 1.22 6.43 -30.42
C LEU A 139 0.05 6.79 -29.52
N HIS A 140 0.05 6.25 -28.33
CA HIS A 140 -0.86 6.61 -27.27
C HIS A 140 -0.08 7.40 -26.21
N ILE A 141 -0.58 8.59 -25.87
CA ILE A 141 0.10 9.52 -24.98
C ILE A 141 -0.79 9.75 -23.75
N GLY A 142 -0.30 9.36 -22.59
CA GLY A 142 -0.86 9.74 -21.31
C GLY A 142 -0.12 10.97 -20.77
N MET A 143 -0.86 12.00 -20.35
CA MET A 143 -0.27 13.22 -19.80
C MET A 143 -0.77 13.47 -18.38
N ASP A 144 0.14 13.82 -17.50
CA ASP A 144 -0.15 14.43 -16.21
C ASP A 144 0.11 15.93 -16.30
N PHE A 145 -0.95 16.72 -16.07
CA PHE A 145 -0.94 18.18 -16.21
C PHE A 145 -0.44 18.91 -14.96
N ASN A 146 0.34 18.25 -14.11
CA ASN A 146 1.05 18.93 -13.04
C ASN A 146 1.98 20.00 -13.59
N ILE A 147 2.25 21.02 -12.77
CA ILE A 147 3.11 22.14 -13.20
C ILE A 147 4.59 21.78 -13.01
N ASP A 148 4.91 20.93 -12.03
CA ASP A 148 6.31 20.72 -11.64
C ASP A 148 6.54 19.32 -11.02
N PRO A 149 6.95 18.34 -11.80
CA PRO A 149 7.06 18.32 -13.26
C PRO A 149 5.71 18.10 -13.95
N MET A 150 5.58 18.56 -15.20
CA MET A 150 4.61 18.06 -16.13
C MET A 150 5.17 16.79 -16.78
N SER A 151 4.41 15.72 -16.81
CA SER A 151 4.88 14.41 -17.29
C SER A 151 4.02 13.89 -18.44
N ALA A 152 4.65 13.18 -19.36
CA ALA A 152 3.96 12.44 -20.41
C ALA A 152 4.59 11.06 -20.59
N VAL A 153 3.74 10.06 -20.78
CA VAL A 153 4.15 8.67 -21.07
C VAL A 153 3.73 8.31 -22.49
N ILE A 154 4.68 7.83 -23.26
CA ILE A 154 4.48 7.46 -24.65
C ILE A 154 4.38 5.94 -24.75
N SER A 155 3.31 5.44 -25.34
CA SER A 155 3.09 4.01 -25.49
C SER A 155 2.64 3.61 -26.87
N VAL A 156 2.85 2.36 -27.21
CA VAL A 156 2.37 1.68 -28.42
C VAL A 156 1.68 0.38 -28.05
N ILE A 157 0.71 -0.04 -28.87
CA ILE A 157 0.05 -1.33 -28.72
C ILE A 157 0.58 -2.25 -29.82
N VAL A 158 1.15 -3.38 -29.42
CA VAL A 158 1.62 -4.43 -30.35
C VAL A 158 0.94 -5.74 -29.94
N GLY A 159 0.05 -6.23 -30.78
CA GLY A 159 -0.86 -7.32 -30.41
C GLY A 159 -1.77 -6.90 -29.26
N ASP A 160 -1.79 -7.67 -28.20
CA ASP A 160 -2.58 -7.39 -26.97
C ASP A 160 -1.74 -6.76 -25.85
N VAL A 161 -0.53 -6.29 -26.17
CA VAL A 161 0.39 -5.73 -25.17
C VAL A 161 0.61 -4.24 -25.42
N MET A 162 0.38 -3.44 -24.38
CA MET A 162 0.77 -2.04 -24.34
C MET A 162 2.22 -1.92 -23.88
N TRP A 163 3.05 -1.30 -24.69
CA TRP A 163 4.45 -1.03 -24.40
C TRP A 163 4.64 0.44 -24.12
N VAL A 164 5.13 0.78 -22.93
CA VAL A 164 5.65 2.11 -22.64
C VAL A 164 7.04 2.20 -23.24
N ILE A 165 7.24 3.12 -24.17
CA ILE A 165 8.47 3.22 -24.98
C ILE A 165 9.29 4.47 -24.70
N ASP A 166 8.68 5.49 -24.07
CA ASP A 166 9.37 6.73 -23.71
C ASP A 166 8.61 7.45 -22.58
N GLU A 167 9.31 8.29 -21.88
CA GLU A 167 8.84 9.18 -20.83
C GLU A 167 9.39 10.59 -21.07
N ILE A 168 8.56 11.59 -20.81
CA ILE A 168 8.94 13.01 -20.91
C ILE A 168 8.58 13.69 -19.60
N GLU A 169 9.55 14.28 -18.94
CA GLU A 169 9.36 15.14 -17.78
C GLU A 169 9.91 16.54 -18.06
N ILE A 170 9.10 17.56 -17.78
CA ILE A 170 9.51 18.96 -17.94
C ILE A 170 9.16 19.72 -16.67
N TYR A 171 10.18 20.28 -16.05
CA TYR A 171 10.04 21.08 -14.84
C TYR A 171 9.72 22.54 -15.17
N SER A 172 8.96 23.20 -14.30
CA SER A 172 8.55 24.60 -14.45
C SER A 172 7.95 24.90 -15.82
N SER A 173 7.11 23.99 -16.31
CA SER A 173 6.60 23.95 -17.68
C SER A 173 5.10 24.23 -17.76
N ASN A 174 4.60 24.22 -18.97
CA ASN A 174 3.18 24.33 -19.30
C ASN A 174 2.82 23.38 -20.46
N THR A 175 1.53 23.18 -20.67
CA THR A 175 1.01 22.28 -21.71
C THR A 175 1.57 22.56 -23.10
N PHE A 176 1.86 23.82 -23.41
CA PHE A 176 2.37 24.22 -24.71
C PHE A 176 3.81 23.73 -24.96
N GLU A 177 4.65 23.77 -23.93
CA GLU A 177 6.02 23.28 -23.99
C GLU A 177 6.06 21.77 -24.08
N MET A 178 5.19 21.07 -23.33
CA MET A 178 5.05 19.62 -23.44
C MET A 178 4.62 19.19 -24.85
N ILE A 179 3.63 19.87 -25.43
CA ILE A 179 3.20 19.58 -26.83
C ILE A 179 4.35 19.80 -27.81
N LYS A 180 5.13 20.87 -27.67
CA LYS A 180 6.30 21.10 -28.52
C LYS A 180 7.33 19.99 -28.41
N GLU A 181 7.61 19.53 -27.22
CA GLU A 181 8.57 18.45 -26.99
C GLU A 181 8.07 17.14 -27.60
N ILE A 182 6.80 16.79 -27.41
CA ILE A 182 6.18 15.62 -28.04
C ILE A 182 6.26 15.74 -29.57
N GLN A 183 5.94 16.89 -30.14
CA GLN A 183 6.02 17.12 -31.58
C GLN A 183 7.47 17.01 -32.08
N ALA A 184 8.43 17.55 -31.35
CA ALA A 184 9.84 17.48 -31.73
C ALA A 184 10.36 16.03 -31.80
N ARG A 185 9.97 15.20 -30.85
CA ARG A 185 10.35 13.77 -30.82
C ARG A 185 9.59 12.91 -31.85
N TYR A 186 8.29 13.22 -32.05
CA TYR A 186 7.35 12.34 -32.73
C TYR A 186 6.58 12.96 -33.90
N GLN A 187 7.04 14.10 -34.46
CA GLN A 187 6.36 14.84 -35.53
C GLN A 187 6.03 14.03 -36.79
N HIS A 188 6.72 12.91 -36.97
CA HIS A 188 6.55 12.00 -38.14
C HIS A 188 5.60 10.82 -37.86
N ARG A 189 4.97 10.79 -36.70
CA ARG A 189 4.08 9.70 -36.26
C ARG A 189 2.64 10.17 -36.09
N ILE A 190 1.71 9.21 -36.18
CA ILE A 190 0.32 9.42 -35.85
C ILE A 190 0.19 9.37 -34.30
N ILE A 191 -0.41 10.41 -33.74
CA ILE A 191 -0.62 10.54 -32.28
C ILE A 191 -2.12 10.46 -32.02
N PHE A 192 -2.50 9.71 -30.99
CA PHE A 192 -3.86 9.60 -30.46
C PHE A 192 -3.91 9.96 -28.98
#